data_62e9f4df26f97db4e1994e427195a34d
#
_entry.id   62e9f4df26f97db4e1994e427195a34d
#
_cell.length_a   1.000
_cell.length_b   1.000
_cell.length_c   1.000
_cell.angle_alpha   90.00
_cell.angle_beta   90.00
_cell.angle_gamma   90.00
#
_symmetry.space_group_name_H-M   'P 1'
#
loop_
_entity.id
_entity.type
_entity.pdbx_description
1 polymer ?
#
loop_
_entity_poly.entity_id
_entity_poly.type
_entity_poly.pdbx_seq_one_letter_code
_entity_poly.pdbx_strand_id
1 'polypeptide(L)'
;RQTYAEGEMRIWDKNKKLHYYTYYSTRISTIEGEKIMLLLRNIDDKKQQEHELALLSADRMRHHNIANALAEMYYAVYYVDLQEHRFYILRLTEIITANMLKGLEDHTEAWTTFVNNFVHVKFRKQLSEAFALENIYTTLTQNNKNSVEIELLRRFANDKYEWVRLEAQAIKNTEGTITGCVIAFRNIHTQKLAYERQQQALKAALLSAEKANTAKSAF
;
A
#
# COMPACT_ATOMS: atom_id res chain seq x y z
N ARG A 1 3.91 -29.71 -51.20
CA ARG A 1 3.84 -29.06 -49.86
C ARG A 1 4.86 -27.91 -49.87
N GLN A 2 4.40 -26.66 -49.79
CA GLN A 2 5.30 -25.53 -49.57
C GLN A 2 5.90 -25.70 -48.15
N THR A 3 7.19 -25.96 -48.11
CA THR A 3 7.93 -25.99 -46.83
C THR A 3 8.49 -24.58 -46.61
N TYR A 4 8.03 -23.93 -45.54
CA TYR A 4 8.60 -22.69 -45.10
C TYR A 4 9.17 -22.87 -43.70
N ALA A 5 10.12 -22.05 -43.32
CA ALA A 5 10.60 -21.94 -41.98
C ALA A 5 10.65 -20.45 -41.57
N GLU A 6 10.23 -20.16 -40.35
CA GLU A 6 10.29 -18.83 -39.76
C GLU A 6 10.84 -18.87 -38.34
N GLY A 7 11.39 -17.78 -37.89
CA GLY A 7 11.94 -17.68 -36.54
C GLY A 7 12.64 -16.35 -36.30
N GLU A 8 13.26 -16.26 -35.14
CA GLU A 8 14.10 -15.13 -34.76
C GLU A 8 15.56 -15.57 -34.75
N MET A 9 16.45 -14.68 -35.15
CA MET A 9 17.89 -14.88 -35.12
C MET A 9 18.62 -13.63 -34.65
N ARG A 10 19.84 -13.82 -34.18
CA ARG A 10 20.74 -12.74 -33.76
C ARG A 10 21.95 -12.70 -34.68
N ILE A 11 22.29 -11.52 -35.18
CA ILE A 11 23.40 -11.33 -36.10
C ILE A 11 24.28 -10.20 -35.54
N TRP A 12 25.60 -10.46 -35.54
CA TRP A 12 26.57 -9.42 -35.21
C TRP A 12 26.92 -8.62 -36.47
N ASP A 13 26.88 -7.29 -36.36
CA ASP A 13 27.39 -6.44 -37.42
C ASP A 13 28.94 -6.39 -37.41
N LYS A 14 29.51 -5.68 -38.39
CA LYS A 14 30.97 -5.46 -38.53
C LYS A 14 31.59 -4.74 -37.33
N ASN A 15 30.79 -3.99 -36.55
CA ASN A 15 31.20 -3.25 -35.39
C ASN A 15 31.01 -4.04 -34.10
N LYS A 16 30.70 -5.34 -34.20
CA LYS A 16 30.37 -6.22 -33.07
C LYS A 16 29.12 -5.81 -32.29
N LYS A 17 28.20 -5.13 -32.95
CA LYS A 17 26.87 -4.82 -32.39
C LYS A 17 25.91 -5.95 -32.75
N LEU A 18 25.15 -6.43 -31.76
CA LEU A 18 24.17 -7.48 -31.91
C LEU A 18 22.85 -6.88 -32.40
N HIS A 19 22.30 -7.47 -33.46
CA HIS A 19 21.02 -7.10 -34.04
C HIS A 19 20.08 -8.30 -34.05
N TYR A 20 18.80 -8.06 -33.85
CA TYR A 20 17.74 -9.04 -33.85
C TYR A 20 16.97 -8.97 -35.17
N TYR A 21 16.77 -10.15 -35.77
CA TYR A 21 16.03 -10.30 -37.02
C TYR A 21 14.98 -11.39 -36.89
N THR A 22 13.80 -11.17 -37.49
CA THR A 22 12.94 -12.28 -37.88
C THR A 22 13.35 -12.74 -39.26
N TYR A 23 13.36 -14.02 -39.48
CA TYR A 23 13.55 -14.58 -40.81
C TYR A 23 12.34 -15.38 -41.25
N TYR A 24 12.09 -15.35 -42.55
CA TYR A 24 11.15 -16.19 -43.26
C TYR A 24 11.87 -16.79 -44.46
N SER A 25 11.93 -18.10 -44.54
CA SER A 25 12.56 -18.81 -45.66
C SER A 25 11.58 -19.75 -46.32
N THR A 26 11.59 -19.79 -47.65
CA THR A 26 10.77 -20.69 -48.43
C THR A 26 11.54 -21.15 -49.66
N ARG A 27 11.19 -22.35 -50.18
CA ARG A 27 11.74 -22.88 -51.42
C ARG A 27 10.95 -22.30 -52.59
N ILE A 28 11.68 -21.82 -53.58
CA ILE A 28 11.11 -21.29 -54.84
C ILE A 28 11.71 -22.03 -56.01
N SER A 29 10.87 -22.37 -56.99
CA SER A 29 11.32 -22.95 -58.27
C SER A 29 11.60 -21.83 -59.26
N THR A 30 12.78 -21.85 -59.89
CA THR A 30 13.20 -20.87 -60.89
C THR A 30 13.59 -21.62 -62.18
N ILE A 31 13.84 -20.87 -63.24
CA ILE A 31 14.30 -21.42 -64.54
C ILE A 31 15.69 -22.13 -64.37
N GLU A 32 16.45 -21.75 -63.38
CA GLU A 32 17.77 -22.29 -63.08
C GLU A 32 17.71 -23.40 -62.01
N GLY A 33 16.53 -23.83 -61.58
CA GLY A 33 16.34 -24.84 -60.54
C GLY A 33 15.70 -24.34 -59.27
N GLU A 34 15.70 -25.18 -58.22
CA GLU A 34 15.18 -24.83 -56.90
C GLU A 34 16.14 -23.93 -56.14
N LYS A 35 15.61 -22.84 -55.60
CA LYS A 35 16.36 -21.89 -54.75
C LYS A 35 15.63 -21.69 -53.45
N ILE A 36 16.35 -21.19 -52.42
CA ILE A 36 15.77 -20.76 -51.15
C ILE A 36 15.68 -19.24 -51.18
N MET A 37 14.49 -18.71 -50.98
CA MET A 37 14.26 -17.30 -50.73
C MET A 37 14.30 -17.09 -49.22
N LEU A 38 15.12 -16.11 -48.77
CA LEU A 38 15.25 -15.73 -47.38
C LEU A 38 14.88 -14.23 -47.26
N LEU A 39 13.88 -13.95 -46.44
CA LEU A 39 13.52 -12.58 -46.03
C LEU A 39 13.97 -12.34 -44.61
N LEU A 40 14.65 -11.23 -44.38
CA LEU A 40 15.09 -10.80 -43.07
C LEU A 40 14.45 -9.45 -42.73
N ARG A 41 13.88 -9.34 -41.54
CA ARG A 41 13.35 -8.11 -41.03
C ARG A 41 14.04 -7.78 -39.71
N ASN A 42 14.66 -6.61 -39.64
CA ASN A 42 15.23 -6.11 -38.37
C ASN A 42 14.09 -5.85 -37.36
N ILE A 43 14.27 -6.30 -36.14
CA ILE A 43 13.31 -6.17 -35.03
C ILE A 43 13.95 -5.57 -33.78
N ASP A 44 15.06 -4.85 -33.91
CA ASP A 44 15.75 -4.22 -32.79
C ASP A 44 14.83 -3.27 -32.01
N ASP A 45 14.09 -2.40 -32.73
CA ASP A 45 13.17 -1.46 -32.10
C ASP A 45 12.06 -2.18 -31.33
N LYS A 46 11.53 -3.27 -31.91
CA LYS A 46 10.55 -4.10 -31.23
C LYS A 46 11.12 -4.74 -29.98
N LYS A 47 12.33 -5.29 -30.04
CA LYS A 47 13.01 -5.91 -28.87
C LYS A 47 13.33 -4.88 -27.79
N GLN A 48 13.71 -3.68 -28.18
CA GLN A 48 13.95 -2.59 -27.25
C GLN A 48 12.65 -2.17 -26.54
N GLN A 49 11.55 -2.01 -27.27
CA GLN A 49 10.25 -1.71 -26.68
C GLN A 49 9.75 -2.82 -25.73
N GLU A 50 9.88 -4.09 -26.14
CA GLU A 50 9.54 -5.25 -25.30
C GLU A 50 10.37 -5.23 -23.99
N HIS A 51 11.66 -4.95 -24.08
CA HIS A 51 12.54 -4.86 -22.91
C HIS A 51 12.16 -3.70 -21.98
N GLU A 52 11.89 -2.53 -22.54
CA GLU A 52 11.47 -1.36 -21.77
C GLU A 52 10.13 -1.58 -21.05
N LEU A 53 9.16 -2.16 -21.76
CA LEU A 53 7.89 -2.54 -21.15
C LEU A 53 8.05 -3.59 -20.05
N ALA A 54 8.95 -4.57 -20.24
CA ALA A 54 9.24 -5.56 -19.22
C ALA A 54 9.87 -4.95 -17.96
N LEU A 55 10.80 -4.00 -18.12
CA LEU A 55 11.40 -3.27 -17.01
C LEU A 55 10.35 -2.43 -16.24
N LEU A 56 9.51 -1.69 -16.96
CA LEU A 56 8.43 -0.91 -16.35
C LEU A 56 7.43 -1.79 -15.61
N SER A 57 7.07 -2.95 -16.16
CA SER A 57 6.17 -3.89 -15.50
C SER A 57 6.77 -4.52 -14.26
N ALA A 58 8.06 -4.88 -14.31
CA ALA A 58 8.79 -5.43 -13.16
C ALA A 58 8.92 -4.39 -12.03
N ASP A 59 9.18 -3.13 -12.36
CA ASP A 59 9.25 -2.05 -11.38
C ASP A 59 7.90 -1.76 -10.72
N ARG A 60 6.83 -1.70 -11.51
CA ARG A 60 5.46 -1.59 -10.97
C ARG A 60 5.10 -2.74 -10.04
N MET A 61 5.46 -3.97 -10.41
CA MET A 61 5.20 -5.15 -9.59
C MET A 61 5.99 -5.09 -8.27
N ARG A 62 7.24 -4.63 -8.32
CA ARG A 62 8.06 -4.42 -7.11
C ARG A 62 7.42 -3.40 -6.18
N HIS A 63 7.02 -2.24 -6.68
CA HIS A 63 6.35 -1.20 -5.89
C HIS A 63 5.04 -1.70 -5.29
N HIS A 64 4.25 -2.43 -6.07
CA HIS A 64 3.01 -3.05 -5.58
C HIS A 64 3.25 -4.06 -4.46
N ASN A 65 4.25 -4.93 -4.60
CA ASN A 65 4.60 -5.91 -3.58
C ASN A 65 5.09 -5.25 -2.29
N ILE A 66 5.90 -4.19 -2.38
CA ILE A 66 6.35 -3.41 -1.21
C ILE A 66 5.15 -2.75 -0.53
N ALA A 67 4.27 -2.11 -1.29
CA ALA A 67 3.07 -1.48 -0.75
C ALA A 67 2.16 -2.51 -0.05
N ASN A 68 1.97 -3.68 -0.64
CA ASN A 68 1.20 -4.76 -0.03
C ASN A 68 1.84 -5.28 1.26
N ALA A 69 3.16 -5.49 1.27
CA ALA A 69 3.88 -5.95 2.46
C ALA A 69 3.79 -4.93 3.61
N LEU A 70 3.92 -3.64 3.30
CA LEU A 70 3.71 -2.58 4.29
C LEU A 70 2.25 -2.54 4.78
N ALA A 71 1.29 -2.72 3.86
CA ALA A 71 -0.12 -2.76 4.20
C ALA A 71 -0.52 -3.96 5.07
N GLU A 72 0.25 -5.07 5.07
CA GLU A 72 0.00 -6.22 5.95
C GLU A 72 0.05 -5.87 7.44
N MET A 73 0.76 -4.82 7.82
CA MET A 73 0.79 -4.32 9.20
C MET A 73 -0.53 -3.67 9.63
N TYR A 74 -1.39 -3.34 8.66
CA TYR A 74 -2.67 -2.68 8.86
C TYR A 74 -3.81 -3.59 8.43
N TYR A 75 -4.86 -3.68 9.23
CA TYR A 75 -6.06 -4.45 8.86
C TYR A 75 -7.02 -3.68 7.97
N ALA A 76 -6.90 -2.35 7.93
CA ALA A 76 -7.63 -1.47 7.01
C ALA A 76 -6.76 -0.30 6.57
N VAL A 77 -6.84 0.03 5.28
CA VAL A 77 -6.16 1.17 4.66
C VAL A 77 -7.12 1.80 3.66
N TYR A 78 -7.31 3.10 3.78
CA TYR A 78 -8.16 3.90 2.92
C TYR A 78 -7.35 5.04 2.32
N TYR A 79 -7.62 5.37 1.07
CA TYR A 79 -7.21 6.62 0.47
C TYR A 79 -8.40 7.59 0.48
N VAL A 80 -8.17 8.82 0.90
CA VAL A 80 -9.17 9.89 0.87
C VAL A 80 -8.67 10.98 -0.06
N ASP A 81 -9.46 11.27 -1.08
CA ASP A 81 -9.29 12.44 -1.93
C ASP A 81 -9.88 13.66 -1.22
N LEU A 82 -9.02 14.63 -0.89
CA LEU A 82 -9.43 15.82 -0.16
C LEU A 82 -10.09 16.88 -1.04
N GLN A 83 -9.96 16.77 -2.37
CA GLN A 83 -10.60 17.69 -3.32
C GLN A 83 -12.00 17.21 -3.71
N GLU A 84 -12.14 15.90 -3.97
CA GLU A 84 -13.41 15.31 -4.37
C GLU A 84 -14.26 14.82 -3.19
N HIS A 85 -13.71 14.84 -1.96
CA HIS A 85 -14.32 14.32 -0.74
C HIS A 85 -14.69 12.82 -0.82
N ARG A 86 -13.99 12.08 -1.67
CA ARG A 86 -14.21 10.66 -1.89
C ARG A 86 -13.21 9.82 -1.13
N PHE A 87 -13.61 8.60 -0.78
CA PHE A 87 -12.70 7.63 -0.22
C PHE A 87 -12.66 6.34 -1.03
N TYR A 88 -11.52 5.69 -1.00
CA TYR A 88 -11.26 4.44 -1.70
C TYR A 88 -10.67 3.42 -0.73
N ILE A 89 -11.26 2.23 -0.69
CA ILE A 89 -10.76 1.13 0.15
C ILE A 89 -9.57 0.50 -0.56
N LEU A 90 -8.37 0.65 -0.02
CA LEU A 90 -7.16 0.02 -0.55
C LEU A 90 -6.97 -1.37 0.05
N ARG A 91 -7.30 -1.52 1.34
CA ARG A 91 -7.26 -2.79 2.07
C ARG A 91 -8.32 -2.77 3.15
N LEU A 92 -9.03 -3.88 3.31
CA LEU A 92 -9.96 -4.08 4.42
C LEU A 92 -10.12 -5.58 4.63
N THR A 93 -9.63 -6.09 5.77
CA THR A 93 -9.65 -7.52 6.07
C THR A 93 -10.90 -7.96 6.81
N GLU A 94 -11.68 -7.00 7.36
CA GLU A 94 -12.86 -7.30 8.16
C GLU A 94 -14.15 -7.20 7.34
N ILE A 95 -14.81 -8.33 7.18
CA ILE A 95 -16.00 -8.50 6.32
C ILE A 95 -17.17 -7.63 6.79
N ILE A 96 -17.39 -7.49 8.11
CA ILE A 96 -18.52 -6.72 8.65
C ILE A 96 -18.39 -5.26 8.29
N THR A 97 -17.22 -4.68 8.50
CA THR A 97 -16.94 -3.29 8.12
C THR A 97 -17.02 -3.11 6.60
N ALA A 98 -16.48 -4.07 5.83
CA ALA A 98 -16.55 -4.02 4.37
C ALA A 98 -17.99 -4.01 3.87
N ASN A 99 -18.86 -4.84 4.42
CA ASN A 99 -20.26 -4.88 4.04
C ASN A 99 -21.02 -3.59 4.40
N MET A 100 -20.68 -2.99 5.54
CA MET A 100 -21.33 -1.76 6.01
C MET A 100 -20.90 -0.52 5.20
N LEU A 101 -19.66 -0.49 4.72
CA LEU A 101 -19.15 0.61 3.89
C LEU A 101 -19.37 0.38 2.40
N LYS A 102 -19.91 -0.76 2.01
CA LYS A 102 -20.14 -1.10 0.61
C LYS A 102 -21.13 -0.14 -0.03
N GLY A 103 -20.71 0.49 -1.13
CA GLY A 103 -21.54 1.43 -1.90
C GLY A 103 -21.52 2.86 -1.39
N LEU A 104 -20.85 3.14 -0.26
CA LEU A 104 -20.57 4.51 0.17
C LEU A 104 -19.33 5.01 -0.56
N GLU A 105 -19.43 6.19 -1.17
CA GLU A 105 -18.33 6.86 -1.87
C GLU A 105 -17.92 8.16 -1.17
N ASP A 106 -18.87 8.80 -0.50
CA ASP A 106 -18.64 10.03 0.27
C ASP A 106 -17.90 9.70 1.58
N HIS A 107 -16.79 10.41 1.82
CA HIS A 107 -15.97 10.19 3.01
C HIS A 107 -16.73 10.50 4.30
N THR A 108 -17.49 11.58 4.35
CA THR A 108 -18.18 12.03 5.58
C THR A 108 -19.25 11.02 6.00
N GLU A 109 -20.00 10.50 5.03
CA GLU A 109 -21.01 9.46 5.27
C GLU A 109 -20.38 8.16 5.75
N ALA A 110 -19.35 7.68 5.06
CA ALA A 110 -18.63 6.47 5.42
C ALA A 110 -17.96 6.61 6.80
N TRP A 111 -17.36 7.76 7.08
CA TRP A 111 -16.72 8.05 8.36
C TRP A 111 -17.72 8.08 9.51
N THR A 112 -18.84 8.77 9.34
CA THR A 112 -19.92 8.83 10.33
C THR A 112 -20.47 7.44 10.61
N THR A 113 -20.70 6.65 9.58
CA THR A 113 -21.16 5.26 9.69
C THR A 113 -20.16 4.41 10.46
N PHE A 114 -18.86 4.51 10.15
CA PHE A 114 -17.81 3.81 10.89
C PHE A 114 -17.76 4.22 12.36
N VAL A 115 -17.72 5.51 12.66
CA VAL A 115 -17.61 6.03 14.03
C VAL A 115 -18.80 5.57 14.89
N ASN A 116 -20.01 5.68 14.37
CA ASN A 116 -21.22 5.34 15.13
C ASN A 116 -21.36 3.85 15.42
N ASN A 117 -20.91 3.00 14.52
CA ASN A 117 -21.11 1.56 14.63
C ASN A 117 -19.95 0.82 15.29
N PHE A 118 -18.72 1.29 15.11
CA PHE A 118 -17.53 0.54 15.53
C PHE A 118 -16.72 1.20 16.63
N VAL A 119 -16.81 2.52 16.81
CA VAL A 119 -15.99 3.24 17.79
C VAL A 119 -16.69 3.31 19.14
N HIS A 120 -15.94 3.02 20.21
CA HIS A 120 -16.44 3.15 21.57
C HIS A 120 -16.84 4.61 21.86
N VAL A 121 -17.99 4.79 22.51
CA VAL A 121 -18.62 6.12 22.74
C VAL A 121 -17.67 7.18 23.28
N LYS A 122 -16.75 6.78 24.16
CA LYS A 122 -15.74 7.68 24.76
C LYS A 122 -14.85 8.40 23.73
N PHE A 123 -14.61 7.78 22.58
CA PHE A 123 -13.69 8.27 21.57
C PHE A 123 -14.38 8.91 20.36
N ARG A 124 -15.71 8.76 20.23
CA ARG A 124 -16.45 9.20 19.04
C ARG A 124 -16.27 10.69 18.74
N LYS A 125 -16.45 11.54 19.76
CA LYS A 125 -16.33 13.00 19.60
C LYS A 125 -14.92 13.39 19.16
N GLN A 126 -13.92 12.94 19.89
CA GLN A 126 -12.51 13.22 19.60
C GLN A 126 -12.12 12.76 18.19
N LEU A 127 -12.57 11.56 17.81
CA LEU A 127 -12.27 10.99 16.51
C LEU A 127 -12.96 11.74 15.38
N SER A 128 -14.25 12.07 15.54
CA SER A 128 -15.00 12.84 14.52
C SER A 128 -14.42 14.21 14.30
N GLU A 129 -13.96 14.88 15.34
CA GLU A 129 -13.32 16.18 15.25
C GLU A 129 -11.94 16.08 14.58
N ALA A 130 -11.10 15.14 15.02
CA ALA A 130 -9.72 15.00 14.51
C ALA A 130 -9.67 14.56 13.03
N PHE A 131 -10.63 13.75 12.59
CA PHE A 131 -10.69 13.18 11.25
C PHE A 131 -11.80 13.75 10.36
N ALA A 132 -12.41 14.88 10.73
CA ALA A 132 -13.16 15.70 9.78
C ALA A 132 -12.21 16.17 8.67
N LEU A 133 -12.66 16.17 7.42
CA LEU A 133 -11.81 16.50 6.25
C LEU A 133 -11.08 17.83 6.40
N GLU A 134 -11.78 18.86 6.87
CA GLU A 134 -11.23 20.20 7.10
C GLU A 134 -10.12 20.19 8.15
N ASN A 135 -10.30 19.42 9.22
CA ASN A 135 -9.32 19.31 10.31
C ASN A 135 -8.10 18.49 9.92
N ILE A 136 -8.31 17.41 9.16
CA ILE A 136 -7.19 16.64 8.58
C ILE A 136 -6.36 17.54 7.68
N TYR A 137 -6.99 18.23 6.75
CA TYR A 137 -6.30 19.13 5.82
C TYR A 137 -5.54 20.23 6.57
N THR A 138 -6.18 20.89 7.53
CA THR A 138 -5.57 21.94 8.34
C THR A 138 -4.39 21.41 9.15
N THR A 139 -4.54 20.26 9.80
CA THR A 139 -3.47 19.67 10.62
C THR A 139 -2.27 19.25 9.78
N LEU A 140 -2.51 18.67 8.60
CA LEU A 140 -1.46 18.23 7.70
C LEU A 140 -0.75 19.41 7.00
N THR A 141 -1.42 20.54 6.80
CA THR A 141 -0.84 21.72 6.13
C THR A 141 -0.15 22.68 7.09
N GLN A 142 -0.81 23.05 8.21
CA GLN A 142 -0.36 24.14 9.07
C GLN A 142 0.74 23.75 10.07
N ASN A 143 0.75 22.51 10.53
CA ASN A 143 1.67 22.07 11.59
C ASN A 143 2.97 21.45 11.06
N ASN A 144 3.22 21.49 9.77
CA ASN A 144 4.35 20.78 9.14
C ASN A 144 4.43 19.29 9.59
N LYS A 145 3.30 18.77 10.11
CA LYS A 145 3.15 17.36 10.49
C LYS A 145 2.65 16.62 9.25
N ASN A 146 3.44 15.69 8.78
CA ASN A 146 3.03 14.83 7.66
C ASN A 146 2.01 13.76 8.08
N SER A 147 1.72 13.63 9.39
CA SER A 147 0.81 12.60 9.91
C SER A 147 0.00 13.06 11.13
N VAL A 148 -1.16 12.45 11.29
CA VAL A 148 -2.04 12.55 12.46
C VAL A 148 -2.25 11.15 13.01
N GLU A 149 -2.08 10.97 14.32
CA GLU A 149 -2.29 9.69 14.99
C GLU A 149 -3.31 9.82 16.11
N ILE A 150 -4.13 8.77 16.29
CA ILE A 150 -5.03 8.64 17.42
C ILE A 150 -5.16 7.17 17.84
N GLU A 151 -5.20 6.92 19.15
CA GLU A 151 -5.48 5.60 19.70
C GLU A 151 -6.91 5.57 20.25
N LEU A 152 -7.64 4.52 19.93
CA LEU A 152 -9.04 4.38 20.33
C LEU A 152 -9.43 2.91 20.55
N LEU A 153 -10.57 2.71 21.19
CA LEU A 153 -11.19 1.41 21.30
C LEU A 153 -12.21 1.21 20.17
N ARG A 154 -11.99 0.16 19.40
CA ARG A 154 -12.87 -0.26 18.30
C ARG A 154 -13.49 -1.61 18.58
N ARG A 155 -14.78 -1.76 18.24
CA ARG A 155 -15.51 -3.01 18.28
C ARG A 155 -15.22 -3.85 17.04
N PHE A 156 -14.84 -5.10 17.25
CA PHE A 156 -14.62 -6.09 16.19
C PHE A 156 -15.81 -7.07 16.07
N ALA A 157 -15.73 -7.99 15.11
CA ALA A 157 -16.77 -8.97 14.81
C ALA A 157 -17.20 -9.87 16.00
N ASN A 158 -16.33 -10.04 16.99
CA ASN A 158 -16.59 -10.78 18.23
C ASN A 158 -17.25 -9.94 19.32
N ASP A 159 -17.75 -8.76 18.99
CA ASP A 159 -18.31 -7.75 19.90
C ASP A 159 -17.35 -7.27 21.02
N LYS A 160 -16.06 -7.56 20.90
CA LYS A 160 -15.04 -7.08 21.83
C LYS A 160 -14.44 -5.78 21.36
N TYR A 161 -14.15 -4.90 22.32
CA TYR A 161 -13.40 -3.69 22.07
C TYR A 161 -11.92 -3.97 22.19
N GLU A 162 -11.18 -3.62 21.15
CA GLU A 162 -9.73 -3.72 21.09
C GLU A 162 -9.10 -2.36 20.78
N TRP A 163 -7.90 -2.13 21.30
CA TRP A 163 -7.15 -0.94 21.02
C TRP A 163 -6.66 -0.95 19.56
N VAL A 164 -6.97 0.12 18.86
CA VAL A 164 -6.47 0.35 17.52
C VAL A 164 -5.80 1.72 17.47
N ARG A 165 -4.76 1.82 16.63
CA ARG A 165 -4.15 3.08 16.24
C ARG A 165 -4.60 3.43 14.84
N LEU A 166 -5.04 4.64 14.69
CA LEU A 166 -5.38 5.30 13.45
C LEU A 166 -4.26 6.25 13.08
N GLU A 167 -3.80 6.17 11.85
CA GLU A 167 -2.77 7.05 11.31
C GLU A 167 -3.27 7.64 10.00
N ALA A 168 -3.26 8.97 9.87
CA ALA A 168 -3.48 9.65 8.59
C ALA A 168 -2.18 10.24 8.10
N GLN A 169 -1.76 9.90 6.89
CA GLN A 169 -0.55 10.36 6.24
C GLN A 169 -0.89 11.17 4.98
N ALA A 170 -0.33 12.38 4.87
CA ALA A 170 -0.55 13.23 3.71
C ALA A 170 0.04 12.63 2.44
N ILE A 171 -0.70 12.77 1.33
CA ILE A 171 -0.20 12.53 -0.03
C ILE A 171 -0.05 13.87 -0.73
N LYS A 172 1.13 14.11 -1.29
CA LYS A 172 1.48 15.32 -2.00
C LYS A 172 1.72 15.02 -3.48
N ASN A 173 1.33 15.96 -4.32
CA ASN A 173 1.69 15.93 -5.74
C ASN A 173 3.16 16.34 -5.95
N THR A 174 3.62 16.36 -7.19
CA THR A 174 4.98 16.75 -7.58
C THR A 174 5.34 18.19 -7.20
N GLU A 175 4.35 19.04 -6.99
CA GLU A 175 4.50 20.45 -6.59
C GLU A 175 4.51 20.62 -5.06
N GLY A 176 4.36 19.52 -4.31
CA GLY A 176 4.32 19.53 -2.85
C GLY A 176 2.95 19.87 -2.24
N THR A 177 1.92 20.06 -3.08
CA THR A 177 0.55 20.33 -2.63
C THR A 177 -0.12 19.05 -2.15
N ILE A 178 -0.79 19.11 -0.99
CA ILE A 178 -1.54 17.97 -0.46
C ILE A 178 -2.82 17.78 -1.30
N THR A 179 -2.95 16.61 -1.91
CA THR A 179 -4.11 16.24 -2.74
C THR A 179 -5.00 15.22 -2.03
N GLY A 180 -4.46 14.47 -1.10
CA GLY A 180 -5.19 13.44 -0.39
C GLY A 180 -4.46 12.99 0.87
N CYS A 181 -5.03 11.99 1.54
CA CYS A 181 -4.36 11.30 2.63
C CYS A 181 -4.65 9.80 2.59
N VAL A 182 -3.72 9.03 3.14
CA VAL A 182 -3.95 7.62 3.47
C VAL A 182 -4.29 7.52 4.94
N ILE A 183 -5.41 6.88 5.24
CA ILE A 183 -5.82 6.54 6.62
C ILE A 183 -5.63 5.06 6.82
N ALA A 184 -4.79 4.69 7.79
CA ALA A 184 -4.44 3.32 8.07
C ALA A 184 -4.80 2.95 9.51
N PHE A 185 -5.27 1.71 9.71
CA PHE A 185 -5.73 1.19 10.99
C PHE A 185 -4.89 -0.02 11.39
N ARG A 186 -4.23 0.09 12.53
CA ARG A 186 -3.41 -0.98 13.10
C ARG A 186 -4.00 -1.46 14.43
N ASN A 187 -4.12 -2.77 14.59
CA ASN A 187 -4.47 -3.34 15.90
C ASN A 187 -3.23 -3.29 16.82
N ILE A 188 -3.37 -2.60 17.94
CA ILE A 188 -2.31 -2.44 18.95
C ILE A 188 -2.68 -3.05 20.30
N HIS A 189 -3.77 -3.83 20.36
CA HIS A 189 -4.33 -4.32 21.62
C HIS A 189 -3.32 -5.14 22.44
N THR A 190 -2.67 -6.09 21.80
CA THR A 190 -1.65 -6.92 22.46
C THR A 190 -0.46 -6.09 22.96
N GLN A 191 -0.01 -5.12 22.15
CA GLN A 191 1.10 -4.22 22.53
C GLN A 191 0.69 -3.33 23.72
N LYS A 192 -0.54 -2.80 23.71
CA LYS A 192 -1.06 -1.94 24.79
C LYS A 192 -1.17 -2.70 26.09
N LEU A 193 -1.74 -3.91 26.06
CA LEU A 193 -1.84 -4.77 27.26
C LEU A 193 -0.46 -5.18 27.80
N ALA A 194 0.48 -5.49 26.93
CA ALA A 194 1.84 -5.82 27.35
C ALA A 194 2.51 -4.63 28.03
N TYR A 195 2.38 -3.44 27.46
CA TYR A 195 2.90 -2.20 28.04
C TYR A 195 2.27 -1.90 29.41
N GLU A 196 0.95 -2.00 29.53
CA GLU A 196 0.24 -1.78 30.80
C GLU A 196 0.68 -2.76 31.89
N ARG A 197 0.84 -4.05 31.55
CA ARG A 197 1.38 -5.06 32.47
C ARG A 197 2.80 -4.72 32.94
N GLN A 198 3.65 -4.29 32.03
CA GLN A 198 5.02 -3.88 32.36
C GLN A 198 5.03 -2.66 33.29
N GLN A 199 4.20 -1.67 33.03
CA GLN A 199 4.07 -0.48 33.87
C GLN A 199 3.56 -0.83 35.27
N GLN A 200 2.59 -1.74 35.39
CA GLN A 200 2.08 -2.21 36.68
C GLN A 200 3.15 -2.98 37.47
N ALA A 201 3.91 -3.84 36.80
CA ALA A 201 5.01 -4.57 37.41
C ALA A 201 6.11 -3.63 37.92
N LEU A 202 6.46 -2.63 37.12
CA LEU A 202 7.45 -1.63 37.49
C LEU A 202 7.01 -0.81 38.73
N LYS A 203 5.74 -0.36 38.74
CA LYS A 203 5.17 0.36 39.91
C LYS A 203 5.17 -0.51 41.17
N ALA A 204 4.82 -1.77 41.08
CA ALA A 204 4.82 -2.70 42.18
C ALA A 204 6.26 -2.93 42.74
N ALA A 205 7.23 -3.09 41.82
CA ALA A 205 8.65 -3.22 42.23
C ALA A 205 9.19 -1.97 42.91
N LEU A 206 8.85 -0.78 42.39
CA LEU A 206 9.24 0.50 43.00
C LEU A 206 8.68 0.64 44.43
N LEU A 207 7.39 0.38 44.61
CA LEU A 207 6.73 0.41 45.92
C LEU A 207 7.34 -0.59 46.90
N SER A 208 7.72 -1.78 46.44
CA SER A 208 8.39 -2.79 47.26
C SER A 208 9.81 -2.32 47.69
N ALA A 209 10.56 -1.73 46.75
CA ALA A 209 11.89 -1.19 47.04
C ALA A 209 11.86 -0.01 48.05
N GLU A 210 10.87 0.89 47.88
CA GLU A 210 10.67 2.02 48.83
C GLU A 210 10.34 1.53 50.25
N LYS A 211 9.43 0.53 50.37
CA LYS A 211 9.10 -0.08 51.66
C LYS A 211 10.32 -0.75 52.33
N ALA A 212 11.13 -1.45 51.52
CA ALA A 212 12.33 -2.10 52.02
C ALA A 212 13.39 -1.06 52.48
N ASN A 213 13.50 0.04 51.77
CA ASN A 213 14.44 1.12 52.11
C ASN A 213 14.01 1.88 53.37
N THR A 214 12.71 2.19 53.51
CA THR A 214 12.18 2.81 54.73
C THR A 214 12.31 1.90 55.95
N ALA A 215 12.10 0.61 55.80
CA ALA A 215 12.32 -0.36 56.87
C ALA A 215 13.80 -0.42 57.30
N LYS A 216 14.75 -0.33 56.35
CA LYS A 216 16.19 -0.28 56.66
C LYS A 216 16.63 1.02 57.34
N SER A 217 15.95 2.13 57.07
CA SER A 217 16.29 3.44 57.65
C SER A 217 15.70 3.67 59.06
N ALA A 218 14.82 2.76 59.49
CA ALA A 218 14.16 2.79 60.80
C ALA A 218 14.90 1.96 61.89
N PHE A 219 15.99 1.30 61.50
CA PHE A 219 16.92 0.59 62.37
C PHE A 219 18.27 1.32 62.39
#